data_6ccf891f2e8b45c529c736aa280cfc0e
#
_entry.id   6ccf891f2e8b45c529c736aa280cfc0e
#
_cell.length_a   1.000
_cell.length_b   1.000
_cell.length_c   1.000
_cell.angle_alpha   90.00
_cell.angle_beta   90.00
_cell.angle_gamma   90.00
#
_symmetry.space_group_name_H-M   'P 1'
#
loop_
_entity.id
_entity.type
_entity.pdbx_description
1 polymer ?
#
loop_
_entity_poly.entity_id
_entity_poly.type
_entity_poly.pdbx_seq_one_letter_code
_entity_poly.pdbx_strand_id
1 'polypeptide(L)'
;MSMILSGMSVSAANETVTEDGQSMESSQTDQNQQQMNDEADQEINQEIDGTQEQNELTENPDTPENTTGERTVVSVDENGNVFDVEEETDGVVKEDLSNKARAAATYIVNFRANAAGASVGNNTTEYKEYSTNAAGYCYGGAGADAAYLGTENGKVKFMQSGVVGLVDQSKVQVVNLNSAKSYSNYYADGSSIIHRICMDMTTPGYGGSVNVGPQQSYMKTGTTYYSYDGHYFYTNYVTMLSDYKSNTRKNSINPNNPYYNYYQYLPLRGKSSYSANELSTIINKHARSSSKMYNKGAAFVNNQNSYGVNALLMTGVGALESAWGTSSIAKQKNNLFGLNAVDTSPGQSANTFSSVDVCIKDFAETYMSKQYLRAGWAYYHGGFLGDKASGINVSYASDPYWGEKIAALAWKMDSEGGKKDQNKYSIGIKDTVSTAHTTLNVRKEASTSATSLYNTGTSSNYAFLILGESGDFYKVQSDPVLKADRGGIESTSGKYNSSSMYAYASKQYIKKINTGTYGLNGGNTIPDTKKTGVIYSTHIQSDGWQASKANGEISGTTGEAKRIEAIKIQLSNIGYTGSVQYSTHVQSNGWKNWVSDGTIGGTTGEAKRMEAIRIRLTGEAANHYDIYYRVHT
;
A
#
# COMPACT_ATOMS: atom_id res chain seq x y z
N MET A 1 -36.27 5.68 9.82
CA MET A 1 -36.82 5.06 8.60
C MET A 1 -35.76 4.12 8.05
N SER A 2 -36.08 2.86 7.88
CA SER A 2 -35.16 1.88 7.24
C SER A 2 -35.85 1.26 6.05
N MET A 3 -35.09 0.89 5.04
CA MET A 3 -35.61 0.34 3.80
C MET A 3 -35.08 -1.07 3.58
N ILE A 4 -35.97 -1.99 3.21
CA ILE A 4 -35.66 -3.36 2.83
C ILE A 4 -36.09 -3.52 1.37
N LEU A 5 -35.13 -3.80 0.47
CA LEU A 5 -35.44 -4.26 -0.87
C LEU A 5 -35.35 -5.79 -0.89
N SER A 6 -36.46 -6.48 -1.02
CA SER A 6 -36.51 -7.94 -1.14
C SER A 6 -36.17 -8.33 -2.58
N GLY A 7 -35.44 -9.45 -2.72
CA GLY A 7 -34.84 -9.91 -3.97
C GLY A 7 -35.82 -10.02 -5.14
N MET A 8 -35.27 -10.04 -6.35
CA MET A 8 -35.99 -10.25 -7.59
C MET A 8 -36.52 -11.68 -7.68
N SER A 9 -37.82 -11.86 -7.94
CA SER A 9 -38.38 -13.14 -8.37
C SER A 9 -38.48 -13.18 -9.90
N VAL A 10 -38.11 -14.31 -10.47
CA VAL A 10 -38.27 -14.57 -11.92
C VAL A 10 -39.73 -14.91 -12.16
N SER A 11 -40.42 -14.12 -12.94
CA SER A 11 -41.75 -14.45 -13.47
C SER A 11 -41.53 -15.45 -14.62
N ALA A 12 -41.95 -16.69 -14.43
CA ALA A 12 -41.97 -17.68 -15.51
C ALA A 12 -43.17 -17.39 -16.42
N ALA A 13 -42.95 -16.68 -17.52
CA ALA A 13 -43.87 -16.69 -18.64
C ALA A 13 -43.52 -17.84 -19.56
N ASN A 14 -44.40 -18.82 -19.68
CA ASN A 14 -44.35 -19.86 -20.71
C ASN A 14 -44.56 -19.20 -22.06
N GLU A 15 -43.56 -19.13 -22.90
CA GLU A 15 -43.75 -18.87 -24.33
C GLU A 15 -43.19 -20.04 -25.16
N THR A 16 -44.10 -20.57 -25.96
CA THR A 16 -43.87 -21.51 -27.06
C THR A 16 -43.14 -20.81 -28.19
N VAL A 17 -42.05 -21.43 -28.62
CA VAL A 17 -41.23 -21.01 -29.77
C VAL A 17 -42.03 -21.14 -31.06
N THR A 18 -42.10 -20.06 -31.84
CA THR A 18 -42.24 -20.15 -33.32
C THR A 18 -41.17 -19.28 -33.95
N GLU A 19 -40.36 -19.93 -34.82
CA GLU A 19 -39.39 -19.28 -35.69
C GLU A 19 -40.10 -18.36 -36.68
N ASP A 20 -39.59 -17.15 -36.90
CA ASP A 20 -39.31 -16.60 -38.23
C ASP A 20 -38.69 -15.19 -38.14
N GLY A 21 -37.62 -15.06 -38.79
CA GLY A 21 -36.84 -14.15 -39.58
C GLY A 21 -36.97 -12.62 -39.49
N GLN A 22 -35.78 -12.08 -39.61
CA GLN A 22 -35.36 -10.81 -40.24
C GLN A 22 -34.89 -9.66 -39.33
N SER A 23 -33.63 -9.45 -39.57
CA SER A 23 -32.66 -8.36 -39.34
C SER A 23 -33.17 -6.91 -39.52
N MET A 24 -32.62 -5.99 -38.71
CA MET A 24 -31.71 -4.87 -39.07
C MET A 24 -31.76 -3.71 -38.07
N GLU A 25 -30.59 -3.14 -37.89
CA GLU A 25 -30.26 -1.79 -37.42
C GLU A 25 -30.36 -1.42 -35.94
N SER A 26 -29.20 -1.49 -35.27
CA SER A 26 -28.70 -0.39 -34.41
C SER A 26 -27.23 -0.67 -33.99
N SER A 27 -26.28 -0.28 -34.82
CA SER A 27 -24.84 -0.45 -34.53
C SER A 27 -24.02 0.75 -35.00
N GLN A 28 -24.26 1.94 -34.51
CA GLN A 28 -23.40 3.09 -34.80
C GLN A 28 -22.90 3.87 -33.58
N THR A 29 -23.41 3.63 -32.38
CA THR A 29 -22.99 4.42 -31.21
C THR A 29 -21.86 3.75 -30.43
N ASP A 30 -21.75 2.41 -30.45
CA ASP A 30 -20.72 1.69 -29.71
C ASP A 30 -19.37 1.60 -30.46
N GLN A 31 -19.42 1.71 -31.80
CA GLN A 31 -18.18 1.70 -32.59
C GLN A 31 -17.33 2.96 -32.43
N ASN A 32 -17.94 4.12 -32.21
CA ASN A 32 -17.22 5.39 -32.06
C ASN A 32 -16.49 5.52 -30.71
N GLN A 33 -16.97 4.87 -29.65
CA GLN A 33 -16.24 4.87 -28.37
C GLN A 33 -15.09 3.86 -28.36
N GLN A 34 -15.24 2.75 -29.06
CA GLN A 34 -14.19 1.74 -29.19
C GLN A 34 -13.06 2.26 -30.11
N GLN A 35 -13.42 2.96 -31.18
CA GLN A 35 -12.47 3.54 -32.12
C GLN A 35 -11.65 4.67 -31.52
N MET A 36 -12.23 5.52 -30.66
CA MET A 36 -11.45 6.56 -29.94
C MET A 36 -10.51 5.98 -28.87
N ASN A 37 -10.84 4.83 -28.29
CA ASN A 37 -9.95 4.15 -27.34
C ASN A 37 -8.81 3.42 -28.08
N ASP A 38 -9.10 2.85 -29.24
CA ASP A 38 -8.11 2.14 -30.08
C ASP A 38 -7.15 3.14 -30.76
N GLU A 39 -7.61 4.33 -31.16
CA GLU A 39 -6.77 5.39 -31.71
C GLU A 39 -5.84 5.99 -30.63
N ALA A 40 -6.32 6.18 -29.39
CA ALA A 40 -5.48 6.64 -28.28
C ALA A 40 -4.39 5.60 -27.90
N ASP A 41 -4.71 4.31 -27.94
CA ASP A 41 -3.74 3.23 -27.71
C ASP A 41 -2.77 3.07 -28.91
N GLN A 42 -3.18 3.41 -30.14
CA GLN A 42 -2.32 3.36 -31.33
C GLN A 42 -1.33 4.53 -31.41
N GLU A 43 -1.71 5.75 -31.03
CA GLU A 43 -0.77 6.88 -30.96
C GLU A 43 0.31 6.66 -29.89
N ILE A 44 -0.05 6.08 -28.72
CA ILE A 44 0.93 5.75 -27.67
C ILE A 44 1.87 4.62 -28.13
N ASN A 45 1.40 3.66 -28.94
CA ASN A 45 2.23 2.56 -29.43
C ASN A 45 3.12 2.95 -30.62
N GLN A 46 2.78 3.96 -31.41
CA GLN A 46 3.62 4.43 -32.52
C GLN A 46 4.83 5.26 -32.08
N GLU A 47 4.78 5.95 -30.93
CA GLU A 47 5.95 6.65 -30.37
C GLU A 47 6.98 5.71 -29.69
N ILE A 48 6.64 4.44 -29.43
CA ILE A 48 7.51 3.47 -28.74
C ILE A 48 8.36 2.63 -29.70
N ASP A 49 8.10 2.63 -31.02
CA ASP A 49 8.78 1.78 -32.01
C ASP A 49 10.08 2.39 -32.61
N GLY A 50 10.67 3.34 -31.94
CA GLY A 50 11.96 3.92 -32.27
C GLY A 50 13.09 3.38 -31.37
N THR A 51 13.66 2.24 -31.74
CA THR A 51 14.95 1.71 -31.26
C THR A 51 15.15 1.64 -29.75
N GLN A 52 14.64 0.61 -29.11
CA GLN A 52 15.28 0.06 -27.91
C GLN A 52 15.68 -1.40 -28.19
N GLU A 53 16.99 -1.64 -28.25
CA GLU A 53 17.56 -2.94 -27.96
C GLU A 53 16.93 -3.46 -26.66
N GLN A 54 16.47 -4.70 -26.67
CA GLN A 54 16.04 -5.42 -25.47
C GLN A 54 17.26 -5.53 -24.55
N ASN A 55 17.54 -4.50 -23.78
CA ASN A 55 18.34 -4.69 -22.58
C ASN A 55 17.49 -5.54 -21.65
N GLU A 56 17.87 -6.78 -21.46
CA GLU A 56 17.42 -7.59 -20.32
C GLU A 56 17.63 -6.73 -19.07
N LEU A 57 16.52 -6.25 -18.50
CA LEU A 57 16.52 -5.53 -17.22
C LEU A 57 16.90 -6.55 -16.12
N THR A 58 18.18 -6.84 -16.02
CA THR A 58 18.75 -7.76 -15.01
C THR A 58 19.17 -7.04 -13.74
N GLU A 59 19.14 -5.71 -13.71
CA GLU A 59 19.69 -4.95 -12.60
C GLU A 59 18.60 -4.18 -11.83
N ASN A 60 18.64 -4.35 -10.51
CA ASN A 60 17.93 -3.54 -9.54
C ASN A 60 18.51 -2.11 -9.59
N PRO A 61 17.70 -1.01 -9.56
CA PRO A 61 18.21 0.34 -9.54
C PRO A 61 19.19 0.63 -8.40
N ASP A 62 19.14 -0.14 -7.32
CA ASP A 62 20.07 -0.07 -6.18
C ASP A 62 20.94 -1.34 -6.03
N THR A 63 21.58 -1.79 -7.10
CA THR A 63 22.63 -2.83 -6.93
C THR A 63 23.74 -2.32 -6.00
N PRO A 64 24.29 -3.18 -5.11
CA PRO A 64 25.33 -2.77 -4.17
C PRO A 64 26.67 -2.57 -4.89
N GLU A 65 26.78 -1.51 -5.67
CA GLU A 65 28.07 -1.08 -6.22
C GLU A 65 28.73 -0.04 -5.30
N ASN A 66 30.03 -0.20 -5.09
CA ASN A 66 30.84 0.78 -4.38
C ASN A 66 30.85 2.10 -5.15
N THR A 67 30.23 3.12 -4.60
CA THR A 67 30.14 4.42 -5.23
C THR A 67 31.31 5.32 -4.89
N THR A 68 31.89 5.99 -5.89
CA THR A 68 32.92 7.03 -5.71
C THR A 68 32.36 8.44 -5.88
N GLY A 69 31.05 8.57 -6.18
CA GLY A 69 30.35 9.84 -6.37
C GLY A 69 29.68 10.38 -5.11
N GLU A 70 29.24 11.64 -5.16
CA GLU A 70 28.38 12.20 -4.12
C GLU A 70 26.99 11.55 -4.19
N ARG A 71 26.58 10.92 -3.09
CA ARG A 71 25.25 10.33 -2.93
C ARG A 71 24.37 11.30 -2.15
N THR A 72 23.22 11.64 -2.68
CA THR A 72 22.22 12.42 -1.95
C THR A 72 21.32 11.49 -1.14
N VAL A 73 21.29 11.70 0.18
CA VAL A 73 20.35 11.04 1.07
C VAL A 73 19.10 11.89 1.18
N VAL A 74 17.95 11.30 0.84
CA VAL A 74 16.65 11.96 0.98
C VAL A 74 15.98 11.52 2.27
N SER A 75 15.47 12.46 3.03
CA SER A 75 14.73 12.19 4.27
C SER A 75 13.39 12.91 4.32
N VAL A 76 12.61 12.55 5.34
CA VAL A 76 11.28 13.13 5.60
C VAL A 76 11.26 13.61 7.05
N ASP A 77 10.74 14.82 7.27
CA ASP A 77 10.51 15.32 8.62
C ASP A 77 9.14 14.86 9.18
N GLU A 78 8.88 15.16 10.46
CA GLU A 78 7.63 14.82 11.15
C GLU A 78 6.38 15.46 10.51
N ASN A 79 6.56 16.52 9.74
CA ASN A 79 5.52 17.20 8.99
C ASN A 79 5.37 16.64 7.56
N GLY A 80 6.18 15.64 7.16
CA GLY A 80 6.19 15.03 5.84
C GLY A 80 6.81 15.94 4.76
N ASN A 81 7.72 16.85 5.11
CA ASN A 81 8.51 17.57 4.14
C ASN A 81 9.68 16.69 3.70
N VAL A 82 9.91 16.60 2.41
CA VAL A 82 11.04 15.88 1.81
C VAL A 82 12.23 16.84 1.72
N PHE A 83 13.39 16.40 2.17
CA PHE A 83 14.62 17.20 2.15
C PHE A 83 15.86 16.34 1.94
N ASP A 84 16.90 16.94 1.38
CA ASP A 84 18.22 16.33 1.25
C ASP A 84 18.95 16.44 2.58
N VAL A 85 19.59 15.36 3.01
CA VAL A 85 20.43 15.33 4.22
C VAL A 85 21.86 15.65 3.82
N GLU A 86 22.41 16.72 4.38
CA GLU A 86 23.82 17.08 4.21
C GLU A 86 24.69 16.19 5.12
N GLU A 87 25.69 15.52 4.54
CA GLU A 87 26.65 14.71 5.27
C GLU A 87 27.88 15.54 5.63
N GLU A 88 27.93 16.09 6.85
CA GLU A 88 29.05 16.93 7.30
C GLU A 88 30.18 16.16 7.99
N THR A 89 30.00 14.87 8.32
CA THR A 89 30.94 14.11 9.14
C THR A 89 31.40 12.81 8.49
N ASP A 90 32.57 12.28 8.94
CA ASP A 90 33.08 10.97 8.54
C ASP A 90 32.31 9.78 9.15
N GLY A 91 31.37 10.05 10.08
CA GLY A 91 30.55 9.06 10.74
C GLY A 91 31.30 8.09 11.67
N VAL A 92 32.60 8.34 11.95
CA VAL A 92 33.43 7.47 12.79
C VAL A 92 33.23 7.80 14.26
N VAL A 93 32.64 6.90 15.03
CA VAL A 93 32.47 7.07 16.48
C VAL A 93 33.80 6.84 17.19
N LYS A 94 34.26 7.84 17.93
CA LYS A 94 35.44 7.74 18.81
C LYS A 94 35.03 7.19 20.17
N GLU A 95 35.51 6.00 20.53
CA GLU A 95 35.24 5.40 21.83
C GLU A 95 35.88 6.19 22.97
N ASP A 96 35.09 6.55 23.97
CA ASP A 96 35.61 7.05 25.25
C ASP A 96 36.09 5.88 26.11
N LEU A 97 37.43 5.65 26.07
CA LEU A 97 38.08 4.57 26.79
C LEU A 97 38.09 4.80 28.33
N SER A 98 37.78 5.99 28.81
CA SER A 98 37.78 6.33 30.24
C SER A 98 36.69 5.65 31.04
N ASN A 99 35.62 5.17 30.40
CA ASN A 99 34.44 4.56 31.02
C ASN A 99 34.38 3.01 30.96
N LYS A 100 35.46 2.34 30.55
CA LYS A 100 35.49 0.86 30.36
C LYS A 100 35.27 0.01 31.62
N ALA A 101 35.19 0.59 32.81
CA ALA A 101 35.39 -0.17 34.06
C ALA A 101 34.18 -0.41 34.95
N ARG A 102 32.89 -0.08 34.58
CA ARG A 102 31.84 -0.08 35.60
C ARG A 102 30.45 -0.71 35.31
N ALA A 103 30.19 -1.18 34.12
CA ALA A 103 28.96 -1.97 33.84
C ALA A 103 29.23 -2.95 32.72
N ALA A 104 28.46 -4.03 32.62
CA ALA A 104 28.47 -4.88 31.42
C ALA A 104 28.21 -3.96 30.22
N ALA A 105 29.24 -3.80 29.37
CA ALA A 105 29.19 -2.81 28.29
C ALA A 105 28.06 -3.16 27.31
N THR A 106 27.20 -2.19 27.03
CA THR A 106 26.17 -2.29 26.01
C THR A 106 26.74 -1.77 24.70
N TYR A 107 26.60 -2.53 23.64
CA TYR A 107 27.16 -2.20 22.33
C TYR A 107 26.05 -1.93 21.31
N ILE A 108 26.43 -1.15 20.29
CA ILE A 108 25.60 -0.78 19.14
C ILE A 108 26.46 -0.89 17.87
N VAL A 109 25.86 -1.20 16.74
CA VAL A 109 26.53 -1.27 15.44
C VAL A 109 26.43 0.08 14.75
N ASN A 110 27.54 0.55 14.15
CA ASN A 110 27.60 1.73 13.31
C ASN A 110 27.94 1.32 11.87
N PHE A 111 27.03 1.57 10.94
CA PHE A 111 27.17 1.26 9.52
C PHE A 111 27.89 2.37 8.71
N ARG A 112 28.20 3.51 9.32
CA ARG A 112 28.97 4.57 8.66
C ARG A 112 30.47 4.41 8.74
N ALA A 113 30.97 3.52 9.59
CA ALA A 113 32.37 3.29 9.77
C ALA A 113 32.70 1.80 9.83
N ASN A 114 33.90 1.44 9.38
CA ASN A 114 34.43 0.08 9.44
C ASN A 114 35.14 -0.22 10.80
N ALA A 115 35.51 -1.48 11.02
CA ALA A 115 36.17 -1.90 12.26
C ALA A 115 37.52 -1.19 12.53
N ALA A 116 38.20 -0.70 11.50
CA ALA A 116 39.45 0.05 11.64
C ALA A 116 39.23 1.53 12.03
N GLY A 117 37.96 1.96 12.16
CA GLY A 117 37.60 3.35 12.45
C GLY A 117 37.82 4.28 11.27
N ALA A 118 37.58 3.79 10.06
CA ALA A 118 37.54 4.60 8.84
C ALA A 118 36.11 4.69 8.31
N SER A 119 35.75 5.87 7.77
CA SER A 119 34.47 6.08 7.13
C SER A 119 34.27 5.11 5.96
N VAL A 120 33.04 4.60 5.78
CA VAL A 120 32.66 3.83 4.60
C VAL A 120 32.20 4.75 3.45
N GLY A 121 32.08 6.06 3.69
CA GLY A 121 31.64 7.05 2.70
C GLY A 121 30.26 6.73 2.15
N ASN A 122 30.11 6.84 0.83
CA ASN A 122 28.85 6.60 0.12
C ASN A 122 28.62 5.11 -0.23
N ASN A 123 29.42 4.19 0.29
CA ASN A 123 29.30 2.78 -0.05
C ASN A 123 28.16 2.11 0.74
N THR A 124 27.45 1.19 0.09
CA THR A 124 26.54 0.27 0.77
C THR A 124 27.32 -0.81 1.50
N THR A 125 26.74 -1.31 2.58
CA THR A 125 27.27 -2.44 3.34
C THR A 125 26.41 -3.67 3.09
N GLU A 126 27.00 -4.69 2.48
CA GLU A 126 26.38 -5.99 2.25
C GLU A 126 26.33 -6.82 3.51
N TYR A 127 25.25 -7.58 3.68
CA TYR A 127 25.07 -8.56 4.75
C TYR A 127 24.35 -9.81 4.21
N LYS A 128 24.27 -10.84 5.05
CA LYS A 128 23.39 -11.99 4.84
C LYS A 128 22.27 -11.99 5.87
N GLU A 129 21.03 -12.17 5.43
CA GLU A 129 19.92 -12.40 6.35
C GLU A 129 20.18 -13.69 7.15
N TYR A 130 20.00 -13.62 8.49
CA TYR A 130 20.52 -14.62 9.42
C TYR A 130 19.92 -16.02 9.22
N SER A 131 18.62 -16.10 8.94
CA SER A 131 17.92 -17.39 8.90
C SER A 131 17.86 -17.99 7.49
N THR A 132 17.82 -17.18 6.46
CA THR A 132 17.69 -17.63 5.07
C THR A 132 19.01 -17.63 4.31
N ASN A 133 20.03 -16.94 4.82
CA ASN A 133 21.31 -16.65 4.15
C ASN A 133 21.14 -15.85 2.84
N ALA A 134 19.96 -15.21 2.65
CA ALA A 134 19.72 -14.33 1.51
C ALA A 134 20.64 -13.10 1.57
N ALA A 135 21.06 -12.60 0.40
CA ALA A 135 21.82 -11.37 0.31
C ALA A 135 20.94 -10.16 0.66
N GLY A 136 21.49 -9.23 1.40
CA GLY A 136 20.90 -7.94 1.71
C GLY A 136 21.97 -6.86 1.75
N TYR A 137 21.57 -5.62 1.72
CA TYR A 137 22.45 -4.46 1.76
C TYR A 137 21.74 -3.27 2.40
N CYS A 138 22.51 -2.36 2.98
CA CYS A 138 22.03 -1.09 3.51
C CYS A 138 23.05 0.02 3.34
N TYR A 139 22.59 1.24 3.36
CA TYR A 139 23.42 2.44 3.33
C TYR A 139 23.41 3.12 4.70
N GLY A 140 24.59 3.21 5.34
CA GLY A 140 24.73 3.78 6.68
C GLY A 140 24.41 5.28 6.78
N GLY A 141 24.53 6.04 5.67
CA GLY A 141 24.13 7.44 5.63
C GLY A 141 22.62 7.67 5.72
N ALA A 142 21.79 6.66 5.35
CA ALA A 142 20.34 6.73 5.48
C ALA A 142 19.81 6.10 6.80
N GLY A 143 20.66 5.36 7.53
CA GLY A 143 20.35 4.77 8.83
C GLY A 143 21.61 4.20 9.44
N ALA A 144 22.28 4.97 10.32
CA ALA A 144 23.63 4.68 10.78
C ALA A 144 23.70 3.51 11.77
N ASP A 145 22.69 3.33 12.61
CA ASP A 145 22.76 2.47 13.78
C ASP A 145 21.93 1.20 13.66
N ALA A 146 22.39 0.15 14.31
CA ALA A 146 21.64 -1.10 14.46
C ALA A 146 21.89 -1.76 15.83
N ALA A 147 20.94 -2.57 16.29
CA ALA A 147 21.07 -3.34 17.52
C ALA A 147 22.19 -4.38 17.36
N TYR A 148 23.16 -4.39 18.28
CA TYR A 148 24.21 -5.40 18.34
C TYR A 148 23.72 -6.66 19.05
N LEU A 149 23.65 -7.78 18.33
CA LEU A 149 23.16 -9.05 18.86
C LEU A 149 24.29 -10.06 19.21
N GLY A 150 25.52 -9.74 18.85
CA GLY A 150 26.68 -10.57 19.12
C GLY A 150 27.64 -10.64 17.92
N THR A 151 28.75 -11.35 18.13
CA THR A 151 29.72 -11.65 17.06
C THR A 151 29.94 -13.16 17.03
N GLU A 152 29.86 -13.76 15.85
CA GLU A 152 30.08 -15.18 15.62
C GLU A 152 30.83 -15.42 14.32
N ASN A 153 31.86 -16.26 14.34
CA ASN A 153 32.64 -16.63 13.14
C ASN A 153 33.13 -15.44 12.30
N GLY A 154 33.58 -14.36 12.96
CA GLY A 154 34.07 -13.14 12.30
C GLY A 154 32.97 -12.27 11.69
N LYS A 155 31.70 -12.52 12.01
CA LYS A 155 30.54 -11.73 11.57
C LYS A 155 29.81 -11.12 12.75
N VAL A 156 29.39 -9.88 12.60
CA VAL A 156 28.53 -9.16 13.54
C VAL A 156 27.08 -9.51 13.20
N LYS A 157 26.37 -10.05 14.19
CA LYS A 157 24.92 -10.22 14.14
C LYS A 157 24.24 -8.95 14.61
N PHE A 158 23.31 -8.44 13.82
CA PHE A 158 22.64 -7.17 14.08
C PHE A 158 21.13 -7.25 13.79
N MET A 159 20.37 -6.26 14.25
CA MET A 159 19.00 -6.01 13.77
C MET A 159 18.87 -4.53 13.36
N GLN A 160 18.34 -4.29 12.16
CA GLN A 160 18.00 -2.97 11.65
C GLN A 160 16.78 -3.10 10.72
N SER A 161 15.82 -2.19 10.85
CA SER A 161 14.61 -2.17 10.00
C SER A 161 14.02 -3.56 9.77
N GLY A 162 13.73 -4.27 10.87
CA GLY A 162 13.09 -5.59 10.88
C GLY A 162 14.01 -6.77 10.57
N VAL A 163 15.10 -6.60 9.83
CA VAL A 163 15.96 -7.70 9.44
C VAL A 163 16.99 -8.05 10.53
N VAL A 164 17.17 -9.35 10.79
CA VAL A 164 18.32 -9.87 11.52
C VAL A 164 19.37 -10.28 10.49
N GLY A 165 20.52 -9.60 10.49
CA GLY A 165 21.58 -9.80 9.51
C GLY A 165 22.91 -10.23 10.13
N LEU A 166 23.75 -10.82 9.29
CA LEU A 166 25.18 -11.12 9.55
C LEU A 166 26.03 -10.29 8.59
N VAL A 167 26.78 -9.33 9.12
CA VAL A 167 27.71 -8.51 8.37
C VAL A 167 29.15 -8.90 8.74
N ASP A 168 30.08 -8.85 7.78
CA ASP A 168 31.51 -9.07 8.07
C ASP A 168 32.00 -8.05 9.12
N GLN A 169 32.65 -8.55 10.17
CA GLN A 169 33.10 -7.70 11.27
C GLN A 169 34.00 -6.56 10.80
N SER A 170 34.78 -6.77 9.73
CA SER A 170 35.65 -5.74 9.17
C SER A 170 34.92 -4.55 8.56
N LYS A 171 33.64 -4.73 8.19
CA LYS A 171 32.83 -3.75 7.43
C LYS A 171 32.04 -2.77 8.29
N VAL A 172 31.90 -3.02 9.58
CA VAL A 172 31.12 -2.19 10.51
C VAL A 172 31.91 -1.88 11.77
N GLN A 173 31.57 -0.77 12.41
CA GLN A 173 32.13 -0.42 13.72
C GLN A 173 31.17 -0.89 14.81
N VAL A 174 31.65 -1.63 15.80
CA VAL A 174 30.89 -2.00 17.02
C VAL A 174 31.41 -1.15 18.15
N VAL A 175 30.61 -0.25 18.68
CA VAL A 175 31.00 0.75 19.68
C VAL A 175 30.17 0.62 20.96
N ASN A 176 30.73 1.11 22.07
CA ASN A 176 29.97 1.24 23.30
C ASN A 176 28.81 2.24 23.10
N LEU A 177 27.59 1.88 23.52
CA LEU A 177 26.41 2.72 23.40
C LEU A 177 26.63 4.12 23.99
N ASN A 178 27.38 4.22 25.09
CA ASN A 178 27.67 5.51 25.74
C ASN A 178 28.61 6.41 24.93
N SER A 179 29.30 5.88 23.91
CA SER A 179 30.16 6.66 23.00
C SER A 179 29.37 7.28 21.84
N ALA A 180 28.16 6.75 21.53
CA ALA A 180 27.27 7.33 20.55
C ALA A 180 26.62 8.60 21.10
N LYS A 181 26.57 9.64 20.28
CA LYS A 181 25.89 10.91 20.63
C LYS A 181 24.39 10.87 20.36
N SER A 182 23.98 10.06 19.39
CA SER A 182 22.60 9.76 19.05
C SER A 182 22.47 8.35 18.52
N TYR A 183 21.29 7.78 18.60
CA TYR A 183 20.87 6.50 17.97
C TYR A 183 19.36 6.50 17.80
N SER A 184 18.86 5.73 16.83
CA SER A 184 17.46 5.72 16.42
C SER A 184 16.52 5.36 17.57
N ASN A 185 15.39 6.03 17.60
CA ASN A 185 14.36 5.79 18.61
C ASN A 185 12.99 6.29 18.13
N TYR A 186 11.95 5.89 18.84
CA TYR A 186 10.57 6.34 18.62
C TYR A 186 10.15 7.27 19.75
N TYR A 187 9.41 8.31 19.40
CA TYR A 187 8.88 9.27 20.36
C TYR A 187 7.37 9.39 20.23
N ALA A 188 6.65 9.28 21.34
CA ALA A 188 5.20 9.47 21.40
C ALA A 188 4.91 10.93 21.76
N ASP A 189 4.34 11.72 20.82
CA ASP A 189 4.13 13.16 20.99
C ASP A 189 2.76 13.53 21.58
N GLY A 190 1.86 12.56 21.75
CA GLY A 190 0.48 12.72 22.22
C GLY A 190 -0.55 12.47 21.11
N SER A 191 -0.17 12.59 19.86
CA SER A 191 -1.00 12.32 18.68
C SER A 191 -0.42 11.21 17.81
N SER A 192 0.88 11.20 17.65
CA SER A 192 1.62 10.39 16.70
C SER A 192 2.77 9.63 17.35
N ILE A 193 3.26 8.63 16.65
CA ILE A 193 4.55 7.99 16.88
C ILE A 193 5.52 8.57 15.87
N ILE A 194 6.60 9.18 16.34
CA ILE A 194 7.66 9.76 15.51
C ILE A 194 8.88 8.86 15.59
N HIS A 195 9.29 8.28 14.48
CA HIS A 195 10.57 7.57 14.36
C HIS A 195 11.68 8.58 14.09
N ARG A 196 12.58 8.74 15.03
CA ARG A 196 13.78 9.59 14.94
C ARG A 196 14.92 8.73 14.44
N ILE A 197 15.31 8.92 13.19
CA ILE A 197 16.33 8.12 12.51
C ILE A 197 17.69 8.77 12.72
N CYS A 198 18.60 8.03 13.32
CA CYS A 198 19.99 8.43 13.42
C CYS A 198 20.71 8.13 12.10
N MET A 199 21.21 9.17 11.44
CA MET A 199 22.04 9.07 10.24
C MET A 199 23.51 9.32 10.53
N ASP A 200 23.83 9.84 11.73
CA ASP A 200 25.20 10.03 12.22
C ASP A 200 25.25 9.91 13.75
N MET A 201 25.96 8.89 14.23
CA MET A 201 26.13 8.61 15.65
C MET A 201 27.17 9.52 16.34
N THR A 202 27.90 10.35 15.58
CA THR A 202 28.98 11.21 16.08
C THR A 202 28.48 12.57 16.54
N THR A 203 27.27 12.95 16.12
CA THR A 203 26.62 14.25 16.43
C THR A 203 25.33 14.05 17.21
N PRO A 204 24.91 15.01 18.08
CA PRO A 204 23.58 15.01 18.64
C PRO A 204 22.54 15.33 17.56
N GLY A 205 21.41 14.63 17.58
CA GLY A 205 20.29 14.89 16.67
C GLY A 205 19.96 13.72 15.76
N TYR A 206 19.07 13.97 14.80
CA TYR A 206 18.54 12.96 13.91
C TYR A 206 18.48 13.52 12.47
N GLY A 207 18.91 12.72 11.51
CA GLY A 207 18.83 13.07 10.09
C GLY A 207 17.43 12.86 9.48
N GLY A 208 16.50 12.25 10.24
CA GLY A 208 15.09 12.09 9.86
C GLY A 208 14.21 11.96 11.09
N SER A 209 12.97 12.44 10.98
CA SER A 209 11.93 12.34 12.02
C SER A 209 10.61 12.01 11.35
N VAL A 210 10.32 10.73 11.20
CA VAL A 210 9.24 10.22 10.37
C VAL A 210 8.00 9.95 11.19
N ASN A 211 6.84 10.51 10.81
CA ASN A 211 5.55 10.19 11.43
C ASN A 211 5.10 8.80 10.94
N VAL A 212 5.15 7.80 11.81
CA VAL A 212 4.81 6.42 11.46
C VAL A 212 3.36 6.06 11.78
N GLY A 213 2.56 7.01 12.25
CA GLY A 213 1.13 6.82 12.48
C GLY A 213 0.67 7.25 13.88
N PRO A 214 -0.57 6.95 14.27
CA PRO A 214 -1.16 7.43 15.52
C PRO A 214 -0.51 6.79 16.73
N GLN A 215 -0.34 7.60 17.79
CA GLN A 215 0.09 7.10 19.09
C GLN A 215 -0.86 5.99 19.57
N GLN A 216 -0.28 4.91 20.05
CA GLN A 216 -1.04 3.76 20.53
C GLN A 216 -1.39 3.91 22.02
N SER A 217 -2.50 3.32 22.45
CA SER A 217 -3.01 3.44 23.82
C SER A 217 -2.06 2.91 24.91
N TYR A 218 -1.16 1.99 24.54
CA TYR A 218 -0.13 1.47 25.46
C TYR A 218 1.12 2.37 25.55
N MET A 219 1.21 3.43 24.76
CA MET A 219 2.30 4.40 24.78
C MET A 219 1.95 5.59 25.67
N LYS A 220 2.96 6.13 26.34
CA LYS A 220 2.84 7.32 27.19
C LYS A 220 3.40 8.52 26.44
N THR A 221 2.61 9.59 26.35
CA THR A 221 3.02 10.86 25.75
C THR A 221 4.30 11.42 26.40
N GLY A 222 5.18 11.97 25.58
CA GLY A 222 6.46 12.53 26.01
C GLY A 222 7.53 11.48 26.31
N THR A 223 7.29 10.20 25.93
CA THR A 223 8.20 9.09 26.22
C THR A 223 8.94 8.63 24.97
N THR A 224 10.23 8.40 25.13
CA THR A 224 11.09 7.75 24.10
C THR A 224 11.04 6.25 24.26
N TYR A 225 10.95 5.55 23.13
CA TYR A 225 10.94 4.11 23.02
C TYR A 225 12.02 3.63 22.05
N TYR A 226 12.53 2.44 22.26
CA TYR A 226 13.51 1.79 21.40
C TYR A 226 12.89 0.63 20.65
N SER A 227 13.17 0.52 19.35
CA SER A 227 12.79 -0.58 18.48
C SER A 227 13.64 -0.56 17.23
N TYR A 228 14.11 -1.72 16.75
CA TYR A 228 14.75 -1.90 15.45
C TYR A 228 13.92 -2.81 14.52
N ASP A 229 12.77 -3.30 15.00
CA ASP A 229 11.80 -4.00 14.15
C ASP A 229 10.56 -3.15 13.82
N GLY A 230 10.41 -1.96 14.45
CA GLY A 230 9.27 -1.08 14.25
C GLY A 230 7.94 -1.60 14.81
N HIS A 231 7.95 -2.78 15.43
CA HIS A 231 6.72 -3.48 15.86
C HIS A 231 6.59 -3.59 17.37
N TYR A 232 7.71 -3.79 18.07
CA TYR A 232 7.74 -3.98 19.52
C TYR A 232 8.60 -2.91 20.17
N PHE A 233 8.01 -2.17 21.10
CA PHE A 233 8.61 -0.99 21.71
C PHE A 233 9.08 -1.26 23.14
N TYR A 234 10.20 -0.65 23.50
CA TYR A 234 10.82 -0.80 24.81
C TYR A 234 11.18 0.56 25.39
N THR A 235 11.00 0.75 26.70
CA THR A 235 11.46 1.94 27.41
C THR A 235 12.93 1.84 27.83
N ASN A 236 13.55 0.66 27.68
CA ASN A 236 14.93 0.41 28.06
C ASN A 236 15.67 -0.33 26.95
N TYR A 237 16.79 0.23 26.48
CA TYR A 237 17.58 -0.29 25.38
C TYR A 237 18.19 -1.67 25.70
N VAL A 238 18.69 -1.88 26.93
CA VAL A 238 19.31 -3.16 27.35
C VAL A 238 18.26 -4.28 27.37
N THR A 239 17.05 -3.98 27.84
CA THR A 239 15.91 -4.91 27.84
C THR A 239 15.55 -5.32 26.41
N MET A 240 15.51 -4.35 25.49
CA MET A 240 15.29 -4.62 24.06
C MET A 240 16.35 -5.56 23.50
N LEU A 241 17.65 -5.28 23.72
CA LEU A 241 18.73 -6.16 23.25
C LEU A 241 18.65 -7.56 23.83
N SER A 242 18.25 -7.71 25.10
CA SER A 242 18.08 -9.02 25.75
C SER A 242 16.98 -9.83 25.05
N ASP A 243 15.84 -9.21 24.77
CA ASP A 243 14.74 -9.85 24.06
C ASP A 243 15.14 -10.22 22.62
N TYR A 244 15.81 -9.33 21.90
CA TYR A 244 16.28 -9.59 20.55
C TYR A 244 17.30 -10.75 20.48
N LYS A 245 18.27 -10.80 21.40
CA LYS A 245 19.25 -11.90 21.49
C LYS A 245 18.59 -13.25 21.78
N SER A 246 17.51 -13.26 22.58
CA SER A 246 16.74 -14.47 22.89
C SER A 246 15.61 -14.73 21.88
N ASN A 247 15.51 -13.90 20.82
CA ASN A 247 14.47 -13.95 19.82
C ASN A 247 13.06 -13.95 20.42
N THR A 248 12.83 -13.12 21.43
CA THR A 248 11.52 -12.88 22.05
C THR A 248 11.17 -11.40 22.00
N ARG A 249 9.93 -11.07 22.37
CA ARG A 249 9.43 -9.71 22.53
C ARG A 249 8.64 -9.54 23.82
N LYS A 250 8.84 -10.48 24.75
CA LYS A 250 8.01 -10.62 25.97
C LYS A 250 8.10 -9.44 26.93
N ASN A 251 9.24 -8.72 26.93
CA ASN A 251 9.47 -7.57 27.80
C ASN A 251 9.21 -6.22 27.10
N SER A 252 8.70 -6.23 25.87
CA SER A 252 8.19 -5.01 25.22
C SER A 252 6.96 -4.48 25.93
N ILE A 253 6.61 -3.21 25.70
CA ILE A 253 5.37 -2.63 26.25
C ILE A 253 4.10 -3.15 25.53
N ASN A 254 4.26 -3.86 24.41
CA ASN A 254 3.18 -4.36 23.56
C ASN A 254 3.41 -5.82 23.09
N PRO A 255 3.75 -6.78 23.97
CA PRO A 255 4.20 -8.13 23.60
C PRO A 255 3.16 -8.94 22.82
N ASN A 256 1.88 -8.69 23.08
CA ASN A 256 0.77 -9.38 22.42
C ASN A 256 0.11 -8.58 21.30
N ASN A 257 0.53 -7.31 21.11
CA ASN A 257 -0.08 -6.38 20.19
C ASN A 257 0.98 -5.61 19.40
N PRO A 258 1.70 -6.27 18.47
CA PRO A 258 2.70 -5.63 17.65
C PRO A 258 2.10 -4.51 16.82
N TYR A 259 2.81 -3.40 16.70
CA TYR A 259 2.45 -2.27 15.86
C TYR A 259 2.84 -2.52 14.41
N TYR A 260 1.99 -2.17 13.48
CA TYR A 260 2.30 -2.12 12.06
C TYR A 260 1.81 -0.80 11.47
N ASN A 261 2.72 -0.03 10.88
CA ASN A 261 2.37 1.19 10.17
C ASN A 261 1.47 0.83 8.98
N TYR A 262 0.25 1.36 8.98
CA TYR A 262 -0.79 0.98 8.02
C TYR A 262 -0.34 1.12 6.57
N TYR A 263 0.23 2.26 6.16
CA TYR A 263 0.63 2.49 4.76
C TYR A 263 1.90 1.72 4.38
N GLN A 264 2.79 1.43 5.32
CA GLN A 264 3.99 0.64 5.08
C GLN A 264 3.66 -0.83 4.78
N TYR A 265 2.63 -1.36 5.45
CA TYR A 265 2.18 -2.74 5.30
C TYR A 265 0.90 -2.89 4.47
N LEU A 266 0.34 -1.80 3.91
CA LEU A 266 -0.76 -1.86 2.96
C LEU A 266 -0.26 -2.43 1.63
N PRO A 267 -0.76 -3.61 1.18
CA PRO A 267 -0.39 -4.10 -0.15
C PRO A 267 -0.75 -3.11 -1.26
N LEU A 268 0.17 -2.92 -2.21
CA LEU A 268 0.01 -1.96 -3.30
C LEU A 268 -1.19 -2.28 -4.20
N ARG A 269 -1.72 -3.50 -4.14
CA ARG A 269 -2.95 -3.92 -4.82
C ARG A 269 -4.23 -3.34 -4.18
N GLY A 270 -4.12 -2.69 -3.03
CA GLY A 270 -5.22 -1.95 -2.42
C GLY A 270 -5.47 -0.64 -3.15
N LYS A 271 -6.66 -0.45 -3.73
CA LYS A 271 -7.01 0.79 -4.44
C LYS A 271 -7.15 1.98 -3.49
N SER A 272 -6.51 3.09 -3.82
CA SER A 272 -6.79 4.40 -3.22
C SER A 272 -8.20 4.89 -3.62
N SER A 273 -8.83 5.63 -2.72
CA SER A 273 -10.19 6.19 -2.89
C SER A 273 -10.20 7.56 -3.57
N TYR A 274 -9.03 8.14 -3.80
CA TYR A 274 -8.91 9.47 -4.38
C TYR A 274 -9.20 9.45 -5.88
N SER A 275 -10.06 10.39 -6.32
CA SER A 275 -10.22 10.71 -7.74
C SER A 275 -8.98 11.45 -8.28
N ALA A 276 -8.85 11.52 -9.59
CA ALA A 276 -7.78 12.23 -10.28
C ALA A 276 -7.64 13.71 -9.83
N ASN A 277 -8.77 14.40 -9.69
CA ASN A 277 -8.79 15.80 -9.28
C ASN A 277 -8.41 15.97 -7.80
N GLU A 278 -8.90 15.12 -6.93
CA GLU A 278 -8.56 15.16 -5.50
C GLU A 278 -7.08 14.88 -5.28
N LEU A 279 -6.54 13.86 -5.96
CA LEU A 279 -5.12 13.54 -5.86
C LEU A 279 -4.25 14.66 -6.44
N SER A 280 -4.65 15.29 -7.57
CA SER A 280 -3.98 16.48 -8.09
C SER A 280 -4.00 17.63 -7.07
N THR A 281 -5.13 17.87 -6.41
CA THR A 281 -5.25 18.91 -5.38
C THR A 281 -4.31 18.65 -4.20
N ILE A 282 -4.17 17.41 -3.77
CA ILE A 282 -3.24 17.01 -2.71
C ILE A 282 -1.79 17.23 -3.17
N ILE A 283 -1.42 16.69 -4.34
CA ILE A 283 -0.08 16.85 -4.91
C ILE A 283 0.30 18.34 -5.01
N ASN A 284 -0.60 19.19 -5.49
CA ASN A 284 -0.35 20.61 -5.71
C ASN A 284 -0.16 21.43 -4.42
N LYS A 285 -0.47 20.88 -3.25
CA LYS A 285 -0.09 21.49 -1.96
C LYS A 285 1.43 21.45 -1.74
N HIS A 286 2.10 20.45 -2.29
CA HIS A 286 3.53 20.18 -2.12
C HIS A 286 4.33 20.50 -3.37
N ALA A 287 3.77 20.26 -4.54
CA ALA A 287 4.39 20.47 -5.85
C ALA A 287 4.00 21.85 -6.42
N ARG A 288 4.98 22.74 -6.63
CA ARG A 288 4.76 24.02 -7.31
C ARG A 288 4.47 23.79 -8.81
N SER A 289 3.91 24.79 -9.51
CA SER A 289 3.58 24.69 -10.95
C SER A 289 4.77 24.35 -11.86
N SER A 290 6.00 24.61 -11.42
CA SER A 290 7.24 24.23 -12.11
C SER A 290 7.67 22.78 -11.85
N SER A 291 7.03 22.09 -10.93
CA SER A 291 7.32 20.69 -10.61
C SER A 291 6.78 19.75 -11.69
N LYS A 292 7.51 18.68 -11.95
CA LYS A 292 7.08 17.59 -12.84
C LYS A 292 5.90 16.77 -12.29
N MET A 293 5.61 16.85 -10.99
CA MET A 293 4.45 16.20 -10.36
C MET A 293 3.18 17.07 -10.36
N TYR A 294 3.30 18.37 -10.66
CA TYR A 294 2.16 19.29 -10.64
C TYR A 294 1.03 18.81 -11.56
N ASN A 295 -0.20 18.72 -11.04
CA ASN A 295 -1.41 18.24 -11.74
C ASN A 295 -1.35 16.78 -12.25
N LYS A 296 -0.49 15.91 -11.71
CA LYS A 296 -0.32 14.53 -12.19
C LYS A 296 -1.26 13.50 -11.52
N GLY A 297 -2.23 13.91 -10.72
CA GLY A 297 -3.19 12.98 -10.08
C GLY A 297 -3.91 12.05 -11.06
N ALA A 298 -4.23 12.53 -12.27
CA ALA A 298 -4.85 11.70 -13.31
C ALA A 298 -3.94 10.55 -13.77
N ALA A 299 -2.65 10.82 -13.99
CA ALA A 299 -1.70 9.80 -14.39
C ALA A 299 -1.58 8.67 -13.32
N PHE A 300 -1.50 9.03 -12.04
CA PHE A 300 -1.45 8.05 -10.96
C PHE A 300 -2.75 7.21 -10.87
N VAL A 301 -3.91 7.85 -10.94
CA VAL A 301 -5.21 7.16 -10.82
C VAL A 301 -5.49 6.27 -12.02
N ASN A 302 -5.17 6.71 -13.25
CA ASN A 302 -5.35 5.90 -14.45
C ASN A 302 -4.46 4.65 -14.42
N ASN A 303 -3.22 4.78 -13.98
CA ASN A 303 -2.31 3.65 -13.83
C ASN A 303 -2.71 2.71 -12.68
N GLN A 304 -3.29 3.22 -11.59
CA GLN A 304 -3.95 2.38 -10.59
C GLN A 304 -5.06 1.53 -11.23
N ASN A 305 -5.90 2.14 -12.05
CA ASN A 305 -7.03 1.44 -12.68
C ASN A 305 -6.55 0.39 -13.70
N SER A 306 -5.47 0.66 -14.43
CA SER A 306 -4.95 -0.23 -15.45
C SER A 306 -4.08 -1.37 -14.89
N TYR A 307 -3.24 -1.07 -13.92
CA TYR A 307 -2.19 -1.96 -13.43
C TYR A 307 -2.35 -2.35 -11.96
N GLY A 308 -3.38 -1.87 -11.27
CA GLY A 308 -3.71 -2.23 -9.89
C GLY A 308 -2.67 -1.82 -8.86
N VAL A 309 -1.91 -0.75 -9.11
CA VAL A 309 -0.91 -0.22 -8.16
C VAL A 309 -1.50 1.00 -7.48
N ASN A 310 -1.53 1.03 -6.17
CA ASN A 310 -2.16 2.06 -5.35
C ASN A 310 -1.67 3.48 -5.71
N ALA A 311 -2.58 4.35 -6.15
CA ALA A 311 -2.25 5.69 -6.64
C ALA A 311 -1.62 6.58 -5.55
N LEU A 312 -2.08 6.48 -4.30
CA LEU A 312 -1.55 7.27 -3.19
C LEU A 312 -0.12 6.83 -2.83
N LEU A 313 0.13 5.50 -2.76
CA LEU A 313 1.46 4.96 -2.48
C LEU A 313 2.44 5.24 -3.63
N MET A 314 2.02 5.08 -4.91
CA MET A 314 2.84 5.49 -6.05
C MET A 314 3.20 6.98 -6.01
N THR A 315 2.25 7.84 -5.62
CA THR A 315 2.51 9.28 -5.45
C THR A 315 3.56 9.51 -4.37
N GLY A 316 3.49 8.77 -3.24
CA GLY A 316 4.48 8.82 -2.17
C GLY A 316 5.89 8.41 -2.62
N VAL A 317 6.00 7.33 -3.43
CA VAL A 317 7.29 6.92 -4.03
C VAL A 317 7.84 8.05 -4.91
N GLY A 318 7.03 8.55 -5.86
CA GLY A 318 7.48 9.62 -6.74
C GLY A 318 7.84 10.90 -5.99
N ALA A 319 7.14 11.23 -4.90
CA ALA A 319 7.43 12.38 -4.06
C ALA A 319 8.78 12.25 -3.36
N LEU A 320 9.09 11.08 -2.79
CA LEU A 320 10.37 10.82 -2.13
C LEU A 320 11.51 10.85 -3.15
N GLU A 321 11.44 10.02 -4.20
CA GLU A 321 12.51 9.81 -5.17
C GLU A 321 12.86 11.07 -5.99
N SER A 322 11.89 11.96 -6.19
CA SER A 322 12.08 13.16 -7.02
C SER A 322 12.03 14.48 -6.26
N ALA A 323 12.00 14.46 -4.93
CA ALA A 323 11.73 15.65 -4.11
C ALA A 323 10.50 16.41 -4.65
N TRP A 324 9.37 15.74 -4.73
CA TRP A 324 8.13 16.25 -5.32
C TRP A 324 8.29 16.72 -6.78
N GLY A 325 9.08 16.01 -7.60
CA GLY A 325 9.28 16.31 -9.01
C GLY A 325 10.20 17.50 -9.27
N THR A 326 11.05 17.88 -8.31
CA THR A 326 11.96 19.02 -8.42
C THR A 326 13.41 18.63 -8.63
N SER A 327 13.77 17.34 -8.43
CA SER A 327 15.13 16.85 -8.65
C SER A 327 15.61 17.08 -10.08
N SER A 328 16.93 17.10 -10.30
CA SER A 328 17.52 17.30 -11.63
C SER A 328 17.13 16.17 -12.59
N ILE A 329 17.11 14.91 -12.12
CA ILE A 329 16.69 13.75 -12.90
C ILE A 329 15.23 13.89 -13.33
N ALA A 330 14.33 14.25 -12.41
CA ALA A 330 12.93 14.47 -12.73
C ALA A 330 12.75 15.58 -13.80
N LYS A 331 13.46 16.70 -13.66
CA LYS A 331 13.35 17.84 -14.57
C LYS A 331 13.91 17.57 -15.96
N GLN A 332 15.08 16.91 -16.05
CA GLN A 332 15.81 16.71 -17.30
C GLN A 332 15.36 15.45 -18.05
N LYS A 333 14.98 14.41 -17.32
CA LYS A 333 14.69 13.08 -17.86
C LYS A 333 13.23 12.64 -17.71
N ASN A 334 12.35 13.46 -17.14
CA ASN A 334 10.97 13.12 -16.79
C ASN A 334 10.87 11.85 -15.91
N ASN A 335 11.92 11.51 -15.17
CA ASN A 335 12.03 10.30 -14.36
C ASN A 335 11.74 10.66 -12.89
N LEU A 336 10.54 10.28 -12.41
CA LEU A 336 10.09 10.57 -11.04
C LEU A 336 10.57 9.54 -10.02
N PHE A 337 11.00 8.37 -10.44
CA PHE A 337 11.26 7.21 -9.56
C PHE A 337 12.73 6.82 -9.52
N GLY A 338 13.63 7.61 -10.10
CA GLY A 338 15.04 7.27 -10.16
C GLY A 338 15.34 6.01 -10.98
N LEU A 339 14.46 5.60 -11.90
CA LEU A 339 14.58 4.33 -12.62
C LEU A 339 15.91 4.25 -13.39
N ASN A 340 16.68 3.18 -13.13
CA ASN A 340 18.03 2.94 -13.64
C ASN A 340 19.05 4.04 -13.29
N ALA A 341 18.82 4.81 -12.24
CA ALA A 341 19.81 5.71 -11.68
C ALA A 341 20.77 4.88 -10.82
N VAL A 342 21.96 4.53 -11.37
CA VAL A 342 23.00 3.86 -10.58
C VAL A 342 23.76 4.88 -9.75
N ASP A 343 24.13 4.52 -8.53
CA ASP A 343 24.79 5.40 -7.55
C ASP A 343 26.09 6.05 -8.06
N THR A 344 26.84 5.35 -8.93
CA THR A 344 28.10 5.85 -9.50
C THR A 344 27.94 6.98 -10.52
N SER A 345 26.78 7.07 -11.18
CA SER A 345 26.49 8.10 -12.20
C SER A 345 24.99 8.33 -12.37
N PRO A 346 24.26 8.72 -11.32
CA PRO A 346 22.78 8.72 -11.34
C PRO A 346 22.21 9.61 -12.42
N GLY A 347 22.87 10.73 -12.72
CA GLY A 347 22.47 11.63 -13.79
C GLY A 347 22.69 11.10 -15.21
N GLN A 348 23.59 10.13 -15.42
CA GLN A 348 23.90 9.57 -16.74
C GLN A 348 23.10 8.29 -17.00
N SER A 349 23.04 7.39 -16.02
CA SER A 349 22.42 6.06 -16.14
C SER A 349 20.89 6.09 -16.10
N ALA A 350 20.29 7.05 -15.36
CA ALA A 350 18.83 7.13 -15.22
C ALA A 350 18.08 7.16 -16.56
N ASN A 351 17.01 6.41 -16.66
CA ASN A 351 16.14 6.38 -17.83
C ASN A 351 15.59 7.77 -18.17
N THR A 352 15.51 8.08 -19.47
CA THR A 352 14.84 9.26 -19.99
C THR A 352 13.50 8.86 -20.58
N PHE A 353 12.43 9.54 -20.18
CA PHE A 353 11.08 9.30 -20.66
C PHE A 353 10.60 10.48 -21.52
N SER A 354 9.75 10.19 -22.52
CA SER A 354 9.13 11.23 -23.38
C SER A 354 8.26 12.18 -22.55
N SER A 355 7.62 11.66 -21.49
CA SER A 355 6.85 12.45 -20.54
C SER A 355 6.83 11.81 -19.15
N VAL A 356 6.43 12.59 -18.14
CA VAL A 356 6.20 12.08 -16.78
C VAL A 356 5.07 11.04 -16.73
N ASP A 357 4.06 11.18 -17.59
CA ASP A 357 2.93 10.23 -17.63
C ASP A 357 3.40 8.85 -18.12
N VAL A 358 4.32 8.81 -19.11
CA VAL A 358 4.98 7.57 -19.57
C VAL A 358 5.84 6.96 -18.44
N CYS A 359 6.58 7.78 -17.71
CA CYS A 359 7.35 7.30 -16.55
C CYS A 359 6.46 6.68 -15.48
N ILE A 360 5.32 7.31 -15.13
CA ILE A 360 4.36 6.78 -14.14
C ILE A 360 3.75 5.45 -14.66
N LYS A 361 3.45 5.37 -15.95
CA LYS A 361 2.95 4.13 -16.57
C LYS A 361 3.99 3.02 -16.48
N ASP A 362 5.23 3.27 -16.88
CA ASP A 362 6.30 2.27 -16.87
C ASP A 362 6.59 1.79 -15.43
N PHE A 363 6.63 2.70 -14.46
CA PHE A 363 6.74 2.31 -13.05
C PHE A 363 5.61 1.38 -12.62
N ALA A 364 4.35 1.70 -12.94
CA ALA A 364 3.20 0.90 -12.54
C ALA A 364 3.14 -0.44 -13.27
N GLU A 365 3.39 -0.46 -14.57
CA GLU A 365 3.29 -1.65 -15.42
C GLU A 365 4.51 -2.55 -15.27
N THR A 366 5.70 -2.02 -15.62
CA THR A 366 6.93 -2.80 -15.75
C THR A 366 7.54 -3.08 -14.39
N TYR A 367 7.89 -2.03 -13.65
CA TYR A 367 8.60 -2.20 -12.37
C TYR A 367 7.70 -2.82 -11.29
N MET A 368 6.49 -2.29 -11.11
CA MET A 368 5.61 -2.83 -10.06
C MET A 368 4.89 -4.09 -10.52
N SER A 369 3.98 -4.00 -11.50
CA SER A 369 3.04 -5.09 -11.78
C SER A 369 3.70 -6.34 -12.37
N LYS A 370 4.69 -6.18 -13.28
CA LYS A 370 5.41 -7.30 -13.91
C LYS A 370 6.61 -7.80 -13.10
N GLN A 371 7.15 -7.01 -12.16
CA GLN A 371 8.37 -7.33 -11.42
C GLN A 371 8.12 -7.39 -9.91
N TYR A 372 8.18 -6.27 -9.16
CA TYR A 372 8.14 -6.26 -7.68
C TYR A 372 6.87 -6.87 -7.06
N LEU A 373 5.76 -6.90 -7.79
CA LEU A 373 4.51 -7.54 -7.34
C LEU A 373 4.33 -8.95 -7.92
N ARG A 374 5.30 -9.50 -8.62
CA ARG A 374 5.22 -10.82 -9.24
C ARG A 374 5.98 -11.87 -8.42
N ALA A 375 5.24 -12.75 -7.74
CA ALA A 375 5.84 -13.89 -7.07
C ALA A 375 6.67 -14.74 -8.06
N GLY A 376 7.87 -15.14 -7.63
CA GLY A 376 8.85 -15.84 -8.48
C GLY A 376 9.81 -14.92 -9.23
N TRP A 377 9.65 -13.61 -9.19
CA TRP A 377 10.69 -12.68 -9.61
C TRP A 377 11.79 -12.59 -8.54
N ALA A 378 13.06 -12.42 -8.96
CA ALA A 378 14.23 -12.55 -8.07
C ALA A 378 14.20 -11.60 -6.85
N TYR A 379 13.60 -10.42 -7.01
CA TYR A 379 13.53 -9.39 -5.97
C TYR A 379 12.13 -9.27 -5.32
N TYR A 380 11.28 -10.28 -5.49
CA TYR A 380 9.96 -10.30 -4.86
C TYR A 380 10.05 -10.75 -3.41
N HIS A 381 9.64 -9.88 -2.49
CA HIS A 381 9.58 -10.14 -1.05
C HIS A 381 8.22 -9.80 -0.43
N GLY A 382 7.19 -9.62 -1.29
CA GLY A 382 5.82 -9.22 -0.94
C GLY A 382 5.43 -7.89 -1.58
N GLY A 383 4.15 -7.74 -1.90
CA GLY A 383 3.61 -6.61 -2.69
C GLY A 383 3.24 -5.38 -1.86
N PHE A 384 4.04 -4.98 -0.89
CA PHE A 384 3.86 -3.82 -0.01
C PHE A 384 5.19 -3.08 0.19
N LEU A 385 5.18 -1.85 0.70
CA LEU A 385 6.41 -1.07 0.86
C LEU A 385 7.43 -1.79 1.74
N GLY A 386 7.01 -2.21 2.94
CA GLY A 386 7.82 -3.04 3.83
C GLY A 386 9.01 -2.36 4.48
N ASP A 387 9.98 -3.19 4.84
CA ASP A 387 11.22 -2.86 5.53
C ASP A 387 12.37 -3.72 5.00
N LYS A 388 13.48 -3.89 5.72
CA LYS A 388 14.57 -4.76 5.26
C LYS A 388 14.31 -6.26 5.46
N ALA A 389 13.23 -6.65 6.16
CA ALA A 389 12.85 -8.05 6.34
C ALA A 389 11.85 -8.54 5.27
N SER A 390 11.00 -7.64 4.75
CA SER A 390 9.94 -8.00 3.81
C SER A 390 9.43 -6.79 3.03
N GLY A 391 8.74 -7.07 1.91
CA GLY A 391 8.21 -6.05 1.03
C GLY A 391 9.22 -5.55 0.00
N ILE A 392 8.86 -4.49 -0.68
CA ILE A 392 9.64 -3.91 -1.80
C ILE A 392 10.98 -3.37 -1.32
N ASN A 393 11.05 -2.77 -0.10
CA ASN A 393 12.27 -2.16 0.44
C ASN A 393 13.45 -3.14 0.60
N VAL A 394 13.20 -4.45 0.70
CA VAL A 394 14.28 -5.45 0.78
C VAL A 394 15.29 -5.28 -0.35
N SER A 395 14.79 -5.07 -1.58
CA SER A 395 15.57 -5.05 -2.80
C SER A 395 15.43 -3.78 -3.64
N TYR A 396 14.56 -2.84 -3.29
CA TYR A 396 14.36 -1.61 -4.06
C TYR A 396 15.33 -0.51 -3.65
N ALA A 397 15.56 -0.32 -2.35
CA ALA A 397 16.36 0.78 -1.85
C ALA A 397 17.43 0.32 -0.84
N SER A 398 18.59 0.93 -0.87
CA SER A 398 19.65 0.77 0.15
C SER A 398 19.31 1.49 1.47
N ASP A 399 18.42 2.47 1.43
CA ASP A 399 17.86 3.13 2.61
C ASP A 399 17.02 2.13 3.43
N PRO A 400 17.43 1.80 4.68
CA PRO A 400 16.69 0.83 5.49
C PRO A 400 15.29 1.30 5.84
N TYR A 401 15.00 2.59 5.80
CA TYR A 401 13.71 3.19 6.19
C TYR A 401 12.92 3.78 5.01
N TRP A 402 13.28 3.42 3.77
CA TRP A 402 12.61 3.89 2.56
C TRP A 402 11.10 3.64 2.57
N GLY A 403 10.66 2.42 2.91
CA GLY A 403 9.25 2.07 2.97
C GLY A 403 8.47 2.86 4.03
N GLU A 404 9.10 3.13 5.17
CA GLU A 404 8.54 3.91 6.27
C GLU A 404 8.40 5.40 5.90
N LYS A 405 9.39 5.98 5.22
CA LYS A 405 9.36 7.37 4.71
C LYS A 405 8.22 7.58 3.72
N ILE A 406 8.03 6.63 2.78
CA ILE A 406 6.91 6.70 1.83
C ILE A 406 5.56 6.54 2.54
N ALA A 407 5.47 5.65 3.51
CA ALA A 407 4.26 5.47 4.31
C ALA A 407 3.89 6.75 5.06
N ALA A 408 4.86 7.50 5.57
CA ALA A 408 4.64 8.80 6.21
C ALA A 408 4.10 9.86 5.22
N LEU A 409 4.64 9.90 3.99
CA LEU A 409 4.12 10.77 2.93
C LEU A 409 2.69 10.38 2.55
N ALA A 410 2.39 9.08 2.45
CA ALA A 410 1.03 8.61 2.19
C ALA A 410 0.07 8.98 3.34
N TRP A 411 0.49 8.84 4.60
CA TRP A 411 -0.25 9.28 5.78
C TRP A 411 -0.57 10.77 5.73
N LYS A 412 0.44 11.60 5.42
CA LYS A 412 0.27 13.07 5.29
C LYS A 412 -0.72 13.41 4.19
N MET A 413 -0.51 12.87 2.98
CA MET A 413 -1.40 13.10 1.84
C MET A 413 -2.84 12.68 2.14
N ASP A 414 -3.05 11.52 2.75
CA ASP A 414 -4.38 11.06 3.13
C ASP A 414 -5.02 11.93 4.20
N SER A 415 -4.23 12.37 5.20
CA SER A 415 -4.70 13.30 6.24
C SER A 415 -5.17 14.63 5.64
N GLU A 416 -4.46 15.17 4.67
CA GLU A 416 -4.81 16.39 3.95
C GLU A 416 -5.97 16.22 2.97
N GLY A 417 -6.19 14.98 2.50
CA GLY A 417 -7.25 14.59 1.58
C GLY A 417 -8.56 14.15 2.25
N GLY A 418 -8.62 14.18 3.59
CA GLY A 418 -9.82 13.82 4.35
C GLY A 418 -9.85 12.37 4.83
N LYS A 419 -8.69 11.69 4.92
CA LYS A 419 -8.51 10.35 5.50
C LYS A 419 -9.35 9.27 4.83
N LYS A 420 -9.42 9.28 3.48
CA LYS A 420 -10.25 8.35 2.70
C LYS A 420 -9.69 6.93 2.65
N ASP A 421 -8.38 6.79 2.79
CA ASP A 421 -7.68 5.51 2.66
C ASP A 421 -7.19 4.96 4.01
N GLN A 422 -7.14 5.78 5.06
CA GLN A 422 -6.74 5.36 6.39
C GLN A 422 -7.63 4.22 6.91
N ASN A 423 -7.03 3.10 7.28
CA ASN A 423 -7.74 1.90 7.77
C ASN A 423 -8.87 1.43 6.83
N LYS A 424 -8.77 1.72 5.53
CA LYS A 424 -9.76 1.25 4.55
C LYS A 424 -9.74 -0.26 4.43
N TYR A 425 -8.57 -0.88 4.40
CA TYR A 425 -8.41 -2.32 4.22
C TYR A 425 -7.99 -3.03 5.50
N SER A 426 -8.47 -4.26 5.68
CA SER A 426 -7.92 -5.17 6.67
C SER A 426 -6.62 -5.78 6.17
N ILE A 427 -5.60 -5.77 7.00
CA ILE A 427 -4.27 -6.32 6.71
C ILE A 427 -4.04 -7.53 7.61
N GLY A 428 -3.53 -8.60 7.02
CA GLY A 428 -3.09 -9.81 7.72
C GLY A 428 -1.59 -9.99 7.55
N ILE A 429 -0.88 -10.31 8.63
CA ILE A 429 0.57 -10.50 8.62
C ILE A 429 0.90 -11.97 8.92
N LYS A 430 1.72 -12.56 8.07
CA LYS A 430 2.36 -13.86 8.29
C LYS A 430 3.67 -13.64 9.05
N ASP A 431 3.97 -14.52 10.03
CA ASP A 431 5.20 -14.50 10.83
C ASP A 431 5.46 -13.15 11.53
N THR A 432 4.53 -12.74 12.40
CA THR A 432 4.61 -11.47 13.16
C THR A 432 5.77 -11.39 14.16
N VAL A 433 6.41 -12.49 14.46
CA VAL A 433 7.71 -12.56 15.15
C VAL A 433 8.63 -13.35 14.23
N SER A 434 9.78 -12.82 13.87
CA SER A 434 10.72 -13.38 12.89
C SER A 434 11.45 -14.64 13.38
N THR A 435 10.72 -15.63 13.88
CA THR A 435 11.28 -16.88 14.40
C THR A 435 11.18 -18.05 13.44
N ALA A 436 10.25 -17.97 12.51
CA ALA A 436 10.02 -19.02 11.53
C ALA A 436 9.73 -18.38 10.18
N HIS A 437 10.68 -18.46 9.28
CA HIS A 437 10.50 -18.06 7.89
C HIS A 437 9.69 -19.12 7.16
N THR A 438 8.39 -19.19 7.46
CA THR A 438 7.49 -20.17 6.88
C THR A 438 7.07 -19.74 5.47
N THR A 439 7.12 -20.68 4.53
CA THR A 439 6.53 -20.50 3.21
C THR A 439 5.05 -20.82 3.28
N LEU A 440 4.19 -19.84 2.99
CA LEU A 440 2.73 -20.03 2.96
C LEU A 440 2.24 -20.07 1.50
N ASN A 441 1.50 -21.13 1.16
CA ASN A 441 0.86 -21.24 -0.14
C ASN A 441 -0.36 -20.33 -0.25
N VAL A 442 -0.42 -19.60 -1.35
CA VAL A 442 -1.57 -18.78 -1.76
C VAL A 442 -2.30 -19.53 -2.88
N ARG A 443 -3.56 -19.86 -2.65
CA ARG A 443 -4.29 -20.89 -3.39
C ARG A 443 -5.45 -20.33 -4.22
N LYS A 444 -5.81 -21.06 -5.28
CA LYS A 444 -6.94 -20.72 -6.15
C LYS A 444 -8.28 -20.72 -5.42
N GLU A 445 -8.50 -21.68 -4.50
CA GLU A 445 -9.74 -21.85 -3.74
C GLU A 445 -9.44 -22.04 -2.23
N ALA A 446 -10.45 -21.86 -1.39
CA ALA A 446 -10.35 -21.97 0.08
C ALA A 446 -10.25 -23.42 0.57
N SER A 447 -9.21 -24.12 0.15
CA SER A 447 -8.95 -25.53 0.49
C SER A 447 -7.47 -25.84 0.48
N THR A 448 -7.01 -26.70 1.39
CA THR A 448 -5.62 -27.20 1.43
C THR A 448 -5.27 -28.06 0.22
N SER A 449 -6.24 -28.68 -0.44
CA SER A 449 -6.08 -29.46 -1.65
C SER A 449 -6.13 -28.62 -2.94
N ALA A 450 -6.55 -27.35 -2.86
CA ALA A 450 -6.63 -26.47 -4.04
C ALA A 450 -5.23 -26.14 -4.58
N THR A 451 -5.16 -25.89 -5.88
CA THR A 451 -3.94 -25.49 -6.58
C THR A 451 -3.28 -24.29 -5.91
N SER A 452 -1.99 -24.40 -5.57
CA SER A 452 -1.18 -23.27 -5.16
C SER A 452 -0.87 -22.41 -6.37
N LEU A 453 -1.25 -21.14 -6.34
CA LEU A 453 -0.97 -20.17 -7.39
C LEU A 453 0.46 -19.65 -7.28
N TYR A 454 0.88 -19.37 -6.05
CA TYR A 454 2.22 -18.95 -5.66
C TYR A 454 2.40 -19.18 -4.16
N ASN A 455 3.57 -18.84 -3.65
CA ASN A 455 3.85 -18.82 -2.22
C ASN A 455 4.50 -17.49 -1.79
N THR A 456 4.52 -17.24 -0.50
CA THR A 456 5.06 -16.01 0.08
C THR A 456 6.58 -15.96 0.13
N GLY A 457 7.27 -17.03 -0.28
CA GLY A 457 8.68 -17.17 0.05
C GLY A 457 8.91 -17.25 1.57
N THR A 458 10.14 -17.02 1.98
CA THR A 458 10.58 -17.11 3.38
C THR A 458 10.59 -15.76 4.11
N SER A 459 10.13 -14.67 3.49
CA SER A 459 10.07 -13.34 4.13
C SER A 459 9.17 -13.35 5.36
N SER A 460 9.68 -12.84 6.48
CA SER A 460 8.88 -12.58 7.69
C SER A 460 8.00 -11.33 7.49
N ASN A 461 6.99 -11.16 8.34
CA ASN A 461 6.08 -10.01 8.30
C ASN A 461 5.41 -9.76 6.92
N TYR A 462 5.22 -10.84 6.13
CA TYR A 462 4.56 -10.72 4.83
C TYR A 462 3.10 -10.28 4.98
N ALA A 463 2.73 -9.20 4.30
CA ALA A 463 1.43 -8.56 4.41
C ALA A 463 0.45 -9.03 3.33
N PHE A 464 -0.77 -9.34 3.75
CA PHE A 464 -1.91 -9.67 2.88
C PHE A 464 -2.99 -8.60 2.98
N LEU A 465 -3.55 -8.19 1.87
CA LEU A 465 -4.79 -7.44 1.83
C LEU A 465 -5.97 -8.42 1.93
N ILE A 466 -6.68 -8.39 3.05
CA ILE A 466 -7.82 -9.28 3.31
C ILE A 466 -9.07 -8.69 2.68
N LEU A 467 -9.71 -9.44 1.78
CA LEU A 467 -10.97 -9.11 1.12
C LEU A 467 -12.19 -9.73 1.82
N GLY A 468 -11.98 -10.77 2.62
CA GLY A 468 -13.05 -11.50 3.29
C GLY A 468 -12.56 -12.82 3.86
N GLU A 469 -13.48 -13.67 4.28
CA GLU A 469 -13.22 -14.96 4.90
C GLU A 469 -14.02 -16.08 4.20
N SER A 470 -13.42 -17.27 4.12
CA SER A 470 -14.06 -18.48 3.60
C SER A 470 -13.56 -19.70 4.38
N GLY A 471 -14.35 -20.17 5.34
CA GLY A 471 -13.95 -21.23 6.27
C GLY A 471 -12.65 -20.87 6.99
N ASP A 472 -11.65 -21.74 6.92
CA ASP A 472 -10.32 -21.58 7.54
C ASP A 472 -9.35 -20.72 6.70
N PHE A 473 -9.84 -20.02 5.69
CA PHE A 473 -9.03 -19.21 4.79
C PHE A 473 -9.48 -17.76 4.81
N TYR A 474 -8.52 -16.84 4.65
CA TYR A 474 -8.77 -15.49 4.19
C TYR A 474 -8.84 -15.48 2.66
N LYS A 475 -9.87 -14.81 2.09
CA LYS A 475 -9.84 -14.34 0.72
C LYS A 475 -8.94 -13.12 0.68
N VAL A 476 -7.89 -13.14 -0.13
CA VAL A 476 -6.88 -12.09 -0.21
C VAL A 476 -6.75 -11.55 -1.63
N GLN A 477 -6.36 -10.30 -1.77
CA GLN A 477 -5.98 -9.74 -3.05
C GLN A 477 -4.66 -10.39 -3.49
N SER A 478 -4.57 -10.83 -4.75
CA SER A 478 -3.34 -11.42 -5.28
C SER A 478 -2.30 -10.34 -5.57
N ASP A 479 -1.05 -10.52 -5.14
CA ASP A 479 0.05 -9.63 -5.54
C ASP A 479 0.36 -9.78 -7.03
N PRO A 480 0.64 -10.99 -7.56
CA PRO A 480 0.87 -11.15 -8.99
C PRO A 480 -0.42 -11.02 -9.80
N VAL A 481 -0.25 -10.61 -11.04
CA VAL A 481 -1.30 -10.74 -12.06
C VAL A 481 -1.61 -12.21 -12.26
N LEU A 482 -2.89 -12.58 -12.23
CA LEU A 482 -3.33 -13.94 -12.46
C LEU A 482 -3.88 -14.08 -13.89
N LYS A 483 -3.74 -15.28 -14.48
CA LYS A 483 -4.42 -15.65 -15.71
C LYS A 483 -5.94 -15.51 -15.55
N ALA A 484 -6.66 -15.36 -16.66
CA ALA A 484 -8.11 -15.13 -16.65
C ALA A 484 -8.90 -16.21 -15.89
N ASP A 485 -8.46 -17.48 -15.97
CA ASP A 485 -9.03 -18.61 -15.23
C ASP A 485 -8.53 -18.75 -13.79
N ARG A 486 -7.67 -17.84 -13.34
CA ARG A 486 -6.91 -17.93 -12.09
C ARG A 486 -6.14 -19.25 -11.94
N GLY A 487 -5.68 -19.85 -13.05
CA GLY A 487 -4.93 -21.11 -13.05
C GLY A 487 -3.43 -20.94 -12.79
N GLY A 488 -2.93 -19.72 -12.62
CA GLY A 488 -1.52 -19.42 -12.39
C GLY A 488 -1.22 -17.93 -12.58
N ILE A 489 0.06 -17.57 -12.49
CA ILE A 489 0.55 -16.21 -12.69
C ILE A 489 0.60 -15.89 -14.19
N GLU A 490 0.16 -14.69 -14.55
CA GLU A 490 0.37 -14.04 -15.83
C GLU A 490 1.69 -13.25 -15.78
N SER A 491 2.65 -13.54 -16.64
CA SER A 491 4.00 -12.94 -16.59
C SER A 491 4.26 -11.92 -17.70
N THR A 492 3.43 -11.89 -18.75
CA THR A 492 3.65 -11.05 -19.93
C THR A 492 2.90 -9.72 -19.84
N SER A 493 1.72 -9.70 -19.22
CA SER A 493 0.90 -8.51 -19.06
C SER A 493 0.95 -7.99 -17.62
N GLY A 494 1.12 -6.67 -17.46
CA GLY A 494 0.96 -5.98 -16.17
C GLY A 494 -0.48 -5.57 -15.85
N LYS A 495 -1.43 -5.75 -16.78
CA LYS A 495 -2.83 -5.36 -16.59
C LYS A 495 -3.45 -6.11 -15.41
N TYR A 496 -4.15 -5.38 -14.53
CA TYR A 496 -4.65 -5.94 -13.29
C TYR A 496 -6.12 -5.59 -13.04
N ASN A 497 -6.95 -6.61 -12.87
CA ASN A 497 -8.35 -6.45 -12.50
C ASN A 497 -8.55 -6.93 -11.05
N SER A 498 -8.67 -6.00 -10.11
CA SER A 498 -8.81 -6.32 -8.68
C SER A 498 -10.05 -7.14 -8.33
N SER A 499 -11.12 -7.09 -9.13
CA SER A 499 -12.33 -7.88 -8.86
C SER A 499 -12.17 -9.38 -9.17
N SER A 500 -11.31 -9.73 -10.14
CA SER A 500 -11.08 -11.12 -10.56
C SER A 500 -9.77 -11.72 -10.02
N MET A 501 -8.79 -10.88 -9.61
CA MET A 501 -7.46 -11.32 -9.18
C MET A 501 -7.38 -11.47 -7.67
N TYR A 502 -8.04 -12.48 -7.13
CA TYR A 502 -8.03 -12.85 -5.72
C TYR A 502 -7.58 -14.30 -5.53
N ALA A 503 -7.15 -14.61 -4.31
CA ALA A 503 -6.67 -15.92 -3.92
C ALA A 503 -7.05 -16.21 -2.45
N TYR A 504 -6.60 -17.34 -1.92
CA TYR A 504 -6.90 -17.76 -0.57
C TYR A 504 -5.63 -18.16 0.19
N ALA A 505 -5.49 -17.70 1.43
CA ALA A 505 -4.40 -18.05 2.34
C ALA A 505 -4.97 -18.52 3.68
N SER A 506 -4.34 -19.52 4.31
CA SER A 506 -4.84 -20.13 5.56
C SER A 506 -4.76 -19.12 6.71
N LYS A 507 -5.87 -18.96 7.44
CA LYS A 507 -5.98 -18.12 8.64
C LYS A 507 -5.03 -18.55 9.76
N GLN A 508 -4.70 -19.83 9.83
CA GLN A 508 -3.84 -20.40 10.86
C GLN A 508 -2.48 -19.70 10.95
N TYR A 509 -1.97 -19.17 9.81
CA TYR A 509 -0.63 -18.59 9.71
C TYR A 509 -0.65 -17.06 9.57
N ILE A 510 -1.82 -16.45 9.65
CA ILE A 510 -1.99 -15.01 9.39
C ILE A 510 -2.64 -14.34 10.59
N LYS A 511 -1.95 -13.40 11.21
CA LYS A 511 -2.51 -12.52 12.22
C LYS A 511 -3.09 -11.28 11.57
N LYS A 512 -4.39 -11.06 11.72
CA LYS A 512 -5.05 -9.82 11.33
C LYS A 512 -4.64 -8.71 12.28
N ILE A 513 -4.02 -7.64 11.76
CA ILE A 513 -3.41 -6.57 12.57
C ILE A 513 -4.31 -5.35 12.74
N ASN A 514 -5.29 -5.18 11.86
CA ASN A 514 -6.27 -4.11 11.94
C ASN A 514 -7.62 -4.58 11.39
N THR A 515 -8.63 -3.80 11.68
CA THR A 515 -9.97 -3.98 11.14
C THR A 515 -10.24 -2.84 10.18
N GLY A 516 -10.09 -3.10 8.87
CA GLY A 516 -10.36 -2.10 7.84
C GLY A 516 -11.84 -1.80 7.69
N THR A 517 -12.18 -0.62 7.23
CA THR A 517 -13.58 -0.26 6.92
C THR A 517 -14.06 -0.93 5.63
N TYR A 518 -13.15 -1.34 4.75
CA TYR A 518 -13.44 -2.15 3.57
C TYR A 518 -13.81 -3.57 4.02
N GLY A 519 -15.08 -3.89 3.96
CA GLY A 519 -15.61 -5.21 4.36
C GLY A 519 -16.13 -5.34 5.79
N LEU A 520 -15.96 -4.35 6.70
CA LEU A 520 -16.44 -4.46 8.09
C LEU A 520 -17.71 -3.65 8.40
N ASN A 521 -17.99 -2.62 7.64
CA ASN A 521 -19.29 -1.96 7.73
C ASN A 521 -20.30 -2.68 6.84
N GLY A 522 -20.41 -4.01 6.89
CA GLY A 522 -21.35 -4.75 6.05
C GLY A 522 -21.37 -4.28 4.59
N GLY A 523 -20.40 -3.54 4.14
CA GLY A 523 -20.36 -2.79 2.92
C GLY A 523 -19.03 -2.95 2.23
N ASN A 524 -18.78 -4.03 1.74
CA ASN A 524 -18.33 -4.62 0.51
C ASN A 524 -17.95 -6.09 0.75
N THR A 525 -18.85 -6.91 1.25
CA THR A 525 -19.12 -8.03 0.38
C THR A 525 -19.39 -7.34 -0.94
N ILE A 526 -18.50 -7.45 -1.96
CA ILE A 526 -19.00 -7.43 -3.32
C ILE A 526 -20.19 -8.35 -3.19
N PRO A 527 -21.45 -7.83 -3.26
CA PRO A 527 -22.62 -8.68 -3.14
C PRO A 527 -22.33 -9.74 -4.15
N ASP A 528 -22.43 -11.01 -3.78
CA ASP A 528 -22.03 -12.09 -4.66
C ASP A 528 -22.55 -11.73 -6.06
N THR A 529 -21.67 -11.18 -6.90
CA THR A 529 -22.06 -10.65 -8.22
C THR A 529 -22.50 -11.78 -9.13
N LYS A 530 -22.36 -13.02 -8.65
CA LYS A 530 -22.97 -14.21 -9.21
C LYS A 530 -24.44 -14.36 -8.81
N LYS A 531 -24.90 -13.67 -7.76
CA LYS A 531 -26.30 -13.73 -7.36
C LYS A 531 -27.06 -12.59 -8.04
N THR A 532 -28.01 -12.93 -8.88
CA THR A 532 -28.95 -11.97 -9.50
C THR A 532 -29.67 -11.17 -8.43
N GLY A 533 -29.74 -9.86 -8.56
CA GLY A 533 -30.44 -9.04 -7.59
C GLY A 533 -30.20 -7.54 -7.68
N VAL A 534 -30.34 -6.89 -6.53
CA VAL A 534 -30.27 -5.44 -6.38
C VAL A 534 -29.35 -5.07 -5.21
N ILE A 535 -28.50 -4.07 -5.43
CA ILE A 535 -27.59 -3.49 -4.44
C ILE A 535 -28.05 -2.06 -4.14
N TYR A 536 -28.04 -1.66 -2.88
CA TYR A 536 -28.48 -0.33 -2.47
C TYR A 536 -27.75 0.16 -1.22
N SER A 537 -27.69 1.49 -1.07
CA SER A 537 -27.12 2.18 0.08
C SER A 537 -27.95 3.42 0.39
N THR A 538 -28.13 3.75 1.68
CA THR A 538 -28.85 4.94 2.14
C THR A 538 -27.91 5.93 2.82
N HIS A 539 -28.18 7.22 2.65
CA HIS A 539 -27.57 8.32 3.41
C HIS A 539 -28.44 8.67 4.60
N ILE A 540 -27.88 8.59 5.80
CA ILE A 540 -28.58 8.79 7.07
C ILE A 540 -28.10 10.08 7.73
N GLN A 541 -29.04 10.79 8.38
CA GLN A 541 -28.75 11.98 9.16
C GLN A 541 -27.59 11.73 10.14
N SER A 542 -26.55 12.58 10.11
CA SER A 542 -25.37 12.55 10.95
C SER A 542 -24.41 11.37 10.76
N ASP A 543 -24.87 10.26 10.14
CA ASP A 543 -24.05 9.06 9.91
C ASP A 543 -23.49 9.00 8.47
N GLY A 544 -24.09 9.76 7.53
CA GLY A 544 -23.68 9.76 6.14
C GLY A 544 -24.11 8.49 5.38
N TRP A 545 -23.36 8.17 4.31
CA TRP A 545 -23.62 6.98 3.50
C TRP A 545 -23.34 5.71 4.29
N GLN A 546 -24.40 4.90 4.38
CA GLN A 546 -24.31 3.56 4.95
C GLN A 546 -23.66 2.59 3.96
N ALA A 547 -23.15 1.49 4.49
CA ALA A 547 -22.65 0.40 3.71
C ALA A 547 -23.70 -0.15 2.72
N SER A 548 -23.25 -0.57 1.52
CA SER A 548 -24.13 -1.20 0.53
C SER A 548 -24.74 -2.48 1.08
N LYS A 549 -26.03 -2.66 0.82
CA LYS A 549 -26.84 -3.83 1.18
C LYS A 549 -27.36 -4.48 -0.10
N ALA A 550 -27.76 -5.74 -0.02
CA ALA A 550 -28.28 -6.48 -1.16
C ALA A 550 -29.51 -7.33 -0.80
N ASN A 551 -30.38 -7.52 -1.78
CA ASN A 551 -31.39 -8.57 -1.79
C ASN A 551 -32.15 -8.78 -0.46
N GLY A 552 -32.75 -7.72 0.10
CA GLY A 552 -33.62 -7.81 1.28
C GLY A 552 -32.92 -7.53 2.62
N GLU A 553 -31.63 -7.15 2.61
CA GLU A 553 -30.96 -6.66 3.83
C GLU A 553 -31.47 -5.26 4.21
N ILE A 554 -31.41 -4.92 5.51
CA ILE A 554 -31.81 -3.60 6.00
C ILE A 554 -30.72 -2.57 5.70
N SER A 555 -31.08 -1.47 5.03
CA SER A 555 -30.26 -0.27 4.89
C SER A 555 -30.93 0.90 5.62
N GLY A 556 -30.21 1.52 6.54
CA GLY A 556 -30.74 2.55 7.44
C GLY A 556 -30.60 2.15 8.90
N THR A 557 -31.24 2.92 9.78
CA THR A 557 -31.25 2.68 11.24
C THR A 557 -32.69 2.43 11.73
N THR A 558 -32.81 1.67 12.82
CA THR A 558 -34.09 1.43 13.50
C THR A 558 -33.97 1.85 14.95
N GLY A 559 -34.99 2.55 15.48
CA GLY A 559 -35.03 3.02 16.87
C GLY A 559 -34.18 4.25 17.19
N GLU A 560 -33.49 4.86 16.19
CA GLU A 560 -32.58 5.99 16.40
C GLU A 560 -33.20 7.36 16.04
N ALA A 561 -34.44 7.38 15.58
CA ALA A 561 -35.14 8.59 15.12
C ALA A 561 -34.36 9.42 14.06
N LYS A 562 -33.48 8.79 13.30
CA LYS A 562 -32.72 9.41 12.21
C LYS A 562 -33.44 9.29 10.87
N ARG A 563 -33.37 10.33 10.06
CA ARG A 563 -33.98 10.35 8.73
C ARG A 563 -33.07 9.78 7.65
N ILE A 564 -33.63 9.14 6.64
CA ILE A 564 -32.98 8.90 5.36
C ILE A 564 -33.03 10.19 4.53
N GLU A 565 -31.90 10.61 3.98
CA GLU A 565 -31.76 11.83 3.17
C GLU A 565 -31.59 11.51 1.68
N ALA A 566 -30.92 10.39 1.34
CA ALA A 566 -30.72 9.95 -0.03
C ALA A 566 -30.53 8.41 -0.12
N ILE A 567 -30.64 7.88 -1.34
CA ILE A 567 -30.45 6.47 -1.65
C ILE A 567 -29.71 6.31 -2.99
N LYS A 568 -28.97 5.22 -3.12
CA LYS A 568 -28.42 4.68 -4.37
C LYS A 568 -28.91 3.26 -4.54
N ILE A 569 -29.33 2.90 -5.76
CA ILE A 569 -29.80 1.56 -6.11
C ILE A 569 -29.18 1.17 -7.44
N GLN A 570 -28.68 -0.06 -7.57
CA GLN A 570 -28.15 -0.61 -8.82
C GLN A 570 -28.48 -2.09 -8.97
N LEU A 571 -28.55 -2.56 -10.20
CA LEU A 571 -28.74 -3.99 -10.50
C LEU A 571 -27.42 -4.75 -10.39
N SER A 572 -27.52 -6.04 -10.10
CA SER A 572 -26.37 -6.95 -9.98
C SER A 572 -26.66 -8.26 -10.69
N ASN A 573 -25.81 -8.64 -11.66
CA ASN A 573 -25.81 -9.94 -12.33
C ASN A 573 -27.18 -10.38 -12.86
N ILE A 574 -27.84 -9.51 -13.58
CA ILE A 574 -29.24 -9.74 -14.02
C ILE A 574 -29.37 -10.50 -15.33
N GLY A 575 -28.35 -10.84 -16.04
CA GLY A 575 -28.40 -11.66 -17.27
C GLY A 575 -29.18 -11.08 -18.47
N TYR A 576 -29.87 -9.94 -18.29
CA TYR A 576 -30.64 -9.23 -19.31
C TYR A 576 -30.21 -7.75 -19.33
N THR A 577 -30.38 -7.10 -20.48
CA THR A 577 -30.12 -5.66 -20.60
C THR A 577 -31.19 -4.85 -19.89
N GLY A 578 -30.81 -3.78 -19.20
CA GLY A 578 -31.74 -2.91 -18.49
C GLY A 578 -31.15 -2.21 -17.29
N SER A 579 -31.94 -1.35 -16.69
CA SER A 579 -31.51 -0.49 -15.56
C SER A 579 -32.58 -0.44 -14.48
N VAL A 580 -32.21 -0.17 -13.25
CA VAL A 580 -33.12 0.28 -12.21
C VAL A 580 -33.17 1.80 -12.21
N GLN A 581 -34.39 2.34 -12.36
CA GLN A 581 -34.62 3.77 -12.22
C GLN A 581 -35.43 4.05 -10.95
N TYR A 582 -35.10 5.16 -10.29
CA TYR A 582 -35.82 5.59 -9.08
C TYR A 582 -35.93 7.12 -9.00
N SER A 583 -37.00 7.57 -8.35
CA SER A 583 -37.26 8.97 -8.07
C SER A 583 -37.69 9.09 -6.61
N THR A 584 -37.18 10.09 -5.91
CA THR A 584 -37.45 10.31 -4.49
C THR A 584 -38.25 11.60 -4.28
N HIS A 585 -39.17 11.55 -3.33
CA HIS A 585 -39.83 12.76 -2.81
C HIS A 585 -39.03 13.26 -1.60
N VAL A 586 -38.57 14.51 -1.67
CA VAL A 586 -37.74 15.12 -0.62
C VAL A 586 -38.52 16.25 0.03
N GLN A 587 -38.42 16.35 1.35
CA GLN A 587 -39.05 17.40 2.17
C GLN A 587 -38.82 18.79 1.56
N SER A 588 -39.88 19.52 1.35
CA SER A 588 -39.94 20.87 0.75
C SER A 588 -39.44 21.00 -0.70
N ASN A 589 -38.91 19.92 -1.30
CA ASN A 589 -38.42 19.91 -2.69
C ASN A 589 -39.38 19.13 -3.62
N GLY A 590 -40.28 18.28 -3.08
CA GLY A 590 -41.14 17.43 -3.86
C GLY A 590 -40.41 16.29 -4.59
N TRP A 591 -41.01 15.78 -5.65
CA TRP A 591 -40.46 14.71 -6.47
C TRP A 591 -39.24 15.21 -7.27
N LYS A 592 -38.11 14.53 -7.07
CA LYS A 592 -36.90 14.75 -7.85
C LYS A 592 -36.95 14.02 -9.18
N ASN A 593 -36.11 14.40 -10.14
CA ASN A 593 -35.99 13.69 -11.41
C ASN A 593 -35.65 12.21 -11.21
N TRP A 594 -36.04 11.38 -12.18
CA TRP A 594 -35.62 9.99 -12.24
C TRP A 594 -34.11 9.90 -12.42
N VAL A 595 -33.49 9.02 -11.66
CA VAL A 595 -32.06 8.68 -11.74
C VAL A 595 -31.91 7.17 -11.92
N SER A 596 -30.75 6.71 -12.40
CA SER A 596 -30.51 5.29 -12.70
C SER A 596 -29.24 4.78 -12.00
N ASP A 597 -29.17 3.48 -11.81
CA ASP A 597 -28.00 2.64 -11.52
C ASP A 597 -26.89 3.32 -10.70
N GLY A 598 -27.07 3.37 -9.39
CA GLY A 598 -26.07 3.90 -8.45
C GLY A 598 -25.99 5.44 -8.37
N THR A 599 -26.75 6.17 -9.19
CA THR A 599 -26.86 7.63 -9.10
C THR A 599 -27.62 8.05 -7.83
N ILE A 600 -27.27 9.17 -7.20
CA ILE A 600 -27.91 9.64 -5.98
C ILE A 600 -29.34 10.06 -6.24
N GLY A 601 -30.32 9.41 -5.58
CA GLY A 601 -31.69 9.86 -5.44
C GLY A 601 -31.93 10.49 -4.07
N GLY A 602 -32.35 11.73 -4.00
CA GLY A 602 -32.49 12.49 -2.75
C GLY A 602 -31.56 13.68 -2.67
N THR A 603 -31.21 14.09 -1.45
CA THR A 603 -30.30 15.21 -1.16
C THR A 603 -29.29 14.81 -0.10
N THR A 604 -28.10 15.39 -0.13
CA THR A 604 -27.07 15.24 0.91
C THR A 604 -26.62 16.64 1.35
N GLY A 605 -26.45 16.83 2.66
CA GLY A 605 -26.02 18.11 3.20
C GLY A 605 -27.09 19.20 3.29
N GLU A 606 -28.34 18.92 2.88
CA GLU A 606 -29.46 19.88 2.95
C GLU A 606 -30.34 19.70 4.21
N ALA A 607 -30.02 18.72 5.05
CA ALA A 607 -30.80 18.36 6.24
C ALA A 607 -32.29 18.09 5.96
N LYS A 608 -32.63 17.53 4.78
CA LYS A 608 -33.96 17.20 4.32
C LYS A 608 -34.19 15.71 4.29
N ARG A 609 -35.37 15.25 4.78
CA ARG A 609 -35.68 13.81 4.73
C ARG A 609 -36.23 13.42 3.37
N MET A 610 -35.98 12.19 2.98
CA MET A 610 -36.70 11.50 1.94
C MET A 610 -38.04 11.04 2.49
N GLU A 611 -39.15 11.40 1.82
CA GLU A 611 -40.54 11.15 2.27
C GLU A 611 -41.19 10.01 1.50
N ALA A 612 -40.84 9.82 0.23
CA ALA A 612 -41.29 8.72 -0.61
C ALA A 612 -40.27 8.36 -1.69
N ILE A 613 -40.42 7.17 -2.25
CA ILE A 613 -39.62 6.68 -3.38
C ILE A 613 -40.50 5.95 -4.39
N ARG A 614 -40.18 6.08 -5.66
CA ARG A 614 -40.70 5.29 -6.78
C ARG A 614 -39.55 4.57 -7.44
N ILE A 615 -39.72 3.29 -7.73
CA ILE A 615 -38.67 2.44 -8.33
C ILE A 615 -39.31 1.71 -9.52
N ARG A 616 -38.55 1.58 -10.63
CA ARG A 616 -38.97 0.78 -11.80
C ARG A 616 -37.75 0.14 -12.45
N LEU A 617 -37.94 -0.96 -13.12
CA LEU A 617 -36.99 -1.55 -14.05
C LEU A 617 -37.24 -1.01 -15.46
N THR A 618 -36.20 -1.02 -16.30
CA THR A 618 -36.27 -0.63 -17.71
C THR A 618 -35.51 -1.63 -18.57
N GLY A 619 -35.70 -1.57 -19.90
CA GLY A 619 -35.08 -2.52 -20.82
C GLY A 619 -35.65 -3.93 -20.67
N GLU A 620 -34.92 -4.93 -21.13
CA GLU A 620 -35.32 -6.34 -21.02
C GLU A 620 -35.50 -6.79 -19.57
N ALA A 621 -34.73 -6.25 -18.65
CA ALA A 621 -34.86 -6.56 -17.23
C ALA A 621 -36.27 -6.35 -16.70
N ALA A 622 -37.02 -5.38 -17.24
CA ALA A 622 -38.41 -5.11 -16.84
C ALA A 622 -39.41 -6.22 -17.27
N ASN A 623 -39.03 -7.05 -18.26
CA ASN A 623 -39.86 -8.15 -18.74
C ASN A 623 -39.60 -9.45 -17.97
N HIS A 624 -38.45 -9.55 -17.27
CA HIS A 624 -37.99 -10.78 -16.63
C HIS A 624 -37.96 -10.70 -15.12
N TYR A 625 -38.00 -9.51 -14.53
CA TYR A 625 -37.84 -9.32 -13.10
C TYR A 625 -38.87 -8.34 -12.54
N ASP A 626 -39.26 -8.58 -11.28
CA ASP A 626 -39.98 -7.64 -10.44
C ASP A 626 -39.11 -7.16 -9.30
N ILE A 627 -39.28 -5.89 -8.88
CA ILE A 627 -38.55 -5.32 -7.74
C ILE A 627 -39.52 -5.03 -6.60
N TYR A 628 -39.26 -5.60 -5.43
CA TYR A 628 -40.07 -5.43 -4.22
C TYR A 628 -39.28 -4.63 -3.19
N TYR A 629 -39.93 -3.76 -2.45
CA TYR A 629 -39.31 -3.01 -1.37
C TYR A 629 -40.27 -2.84 -0.18
N ARG A 630 -39.66 -2.67 1.00
CA ARG A 630 -40.36 -2.30 2.24
C ARG A 630 -39.67 -1.09 2.84
N VAL A 631 -40.47 -0.24 3.49
CA VAL A 631 -40.00 0.94 4.21
C VAL A 631 -40.50 0.82 5.65
N HIS A 632 -39.58 0.98 6.61
CA HIS A 632 -39.90 1.13 8.02
C HIS A 632 -39.98 2.63 8.33
N THR A 633 -41.14 3.10 8.82
CA THR A 633 -41.41 4.52 9.14
C THR A 633 -41.23 4.79 10.63
#